data_814b54c99d9558111c9568480e73abdb
#
_entry.id   814b54c99d9558111c9568480e73abdb
#
_cell.length_a   1.000
_cell.length_b   1.000
_cell.length_c   1.000
_cell.angle_alpha   90.00
_cell.angle_beta   90.00
_cell.angle_gamma   90.00
#
_symmetry.space_group_name_H-M   'P 1'
#
loop_
_entity.id
_entity.type
_entity.pdbx_description
1 polymer ?
#
loop_
_entity_poly.entity_id
_entity_poly.type
_entity_poly.pdbx_seq_one_letter_code
_entity_poly.pdbx_strand_id
1 'polypeptide(L)'
;AGIVHRLDKETSGILLVAKTPEAFQNLQAQFKERKVQKTYIALAHGKIEPQEGEIDVAVGRLPWNRKRFGVLSGGRESVTQYHVLSIMYYVSGERKKALTLIELYPKSGRTHQIRVHLQYIHHPIFADPLYGGRKTSRNDRKLLSRVFLHAAKISFTHPRTNKLISFESQLPAELNKFLEILMSLFKG
;
A
#
# COMPACT_ATOMS: atom_id res chain seq x y z
N ALA A 1 -6.74 -24.21 9.18
CA ALA A 1 -7.48 -23.22 8.39
C ALA A 1 -7.35 -21.84 9.01
N GLY A 2 -7.31 -20.81 8.19
CA GLY A 2 -7.27 -19.44 8.71
C GLY A 2 -6.57 -18.42 7.84
N ILE A 3 -6.47 -17.19 8.36
CA ILE A 3 -5.88 -16.06 7.69
C ILE A 3 -4.35 -16.11 7.83
N VAL A 4 -3.61 -16.14 6.71
CA VAL A 4 -2.15 -16.27 6.69
C VAL A 4 -1.42 -14.93 6.63
N HIS A 5 -2.12 -13.86 6.26
CA HIS A 5 -1.63 -12.48 6.28
C HIS A 5 -2.78 -11.52 6.56
N ARG A 6 -2.50 -10.23 6.54
CA ARG A 6 -3.53 -9.21 6.85
C ARG A 6 -3.49 -8.05 5.88
N LEU A 7 -4.63 -7.38 5.73
CA LEU A 7 -4.75 -6.03 5.17
C LEU A 7 -5.06 -5.04 6.31
N ASP A 8 -4.72 -3.77 6.12
CA ASP A 8 -5.15 -2.70 7.03
C ASP A 8 -6.64 -2.44 6.86
N LYS A 9 -7.30 -1.86 7.85
CA LYS A 9 -8.76 -1.67 7.92
C LYS A 9 -9.37 -1.06 6.64
N GLU A 10 -8.69 -0.11 6.03
CA GLU A 10 -9.18 0.60 4.84
C GLU A 10 -8.44 0.19 3.54
N THR A 11 -7.58 -0.82 3.58
CA THR A 11 -6.93 -1.38 2.38
C THR A 11 -7.86 -2.40 1.74
N SER A 12 -8.15 -2.23 0.46
CA SER A 12 -8.91 -3.20 -0.34
C SER A 12 -7.99 -4.20 -1.04
N GLY A 13 -8.59 -5.21 -1.69
CA GLY A 13 -7.88 -6.14 -2.54
C GLY A 13 -7.77 -7.54 -1.97
N ILE A 14 -6.76 -8.28 -2.39
CA ILE A 14 -6.63 -9.73 -2.20
C ILE A 14 -6.19 -10.07 -0.79
N LEU A 15 -6.93 -10.97 -0.16
CA LEU A 15 -6.60 -11.61 1.11
C LEU A 15 -6.65 -13.13 0.93
N LEU A 16 -5.55 -13.82 1.27
CA LEU A 16 -5.50 -15.28 1.24
C LEU A 16 -6.02 -15.90 2.53
N VAL A 17 -6.86 -16.91 2.39
CA VAL A 17 -7.37 -17.71 3.50
C VAL A 17 -7.10 -19.18 3.21
N ALA A 18 -6.39 -19.85 4.10
CA ALA A 18 -6.15 -21.28 4.02
C ALA A 18 -7.39 -22.06 4.49
N LYS A 19 -7.83 -23.07 3.72
CA LYS A 19 -9.00 -23.90 4.04
C LYS A 19 -8.64 -25.13 4.85
N THR A 20 -7.36 -25.55 4.87
CA THR A 20 -6.89 -26.70 5.62
C THR A 20 -5.66 -26.35 6.47
N PRO A 21 -5.36 -27.11 7.55
CA PRO A 21 -4.18 -26.89 8.37
C PRO A 21 -2.86 -26.97 7.57
N GLU A 22 -2.75 -27.92 6.64
CA GLU A 22 -1.57 -28.12 5.81
C GLU A 22 -1.33 -26.93 4.89
N ALA A 23 -2.40 -26.40 4.25
CA ALA A 23 -2.32 -25.20 3.43
C ALA A 23 -1.94 -23.98 4.27
N PHE A 24 -2.44 -23.89 5.50
CA PHE A 24 -2.10 -22.81 6.43
C PHE A 24 -0.60 -22.82 6.77
N GLN A 25 -0.06 -23.97 7.19
CA GLN A 25 1.36 -24.11 7.53
C GLN A 25 2.25 -23.79 6.34
N ASN A 26 1.91 -24.35 5.16
CA ASN A 26 2.69 -24.10 3.93
C ASN A 26 2.69 -22.62 3.55
N LEU A 27 1.53 -21.98 3.50
CA LEU A 27 1.44 -20.54 3.17
C LEU A 27 2.12 -19.66 4.21
N GLN A 28 2.00 -19.98 5.51
CA GLN A 28 2.75 -19.25 6.55
C GLN A 28 4.27 -19.35 6.35
N ALA A 29 4.77 -20.53 5.98
CA ALA A 29 6.19 -20.71 5.66
C ALA A 29 6.60 -19.83 4.48
N GLN A 30 5.82 -19.81 3.38
CA GLN A 30 6.08 -18.96 2.22
C GLN A 30 6.10 -17.47 2.58
N PHE A 31 5.18 -16.99 3.43
CA PHE A 31 5.21 -15.59 3.92
C PHE A 31 6.44 -15.32 4.79
N LYS A 32 6.82 -16.23 5.69
CA LYS A 32 8.00 -16.12 6.56
C LYS A 32 9.29 -16.07 5.73
N GLU A 33 9.38 -16.89 4.69
CA GLU A 33 10.52 -16.98 3.78
C GLU A 33 10.51 -15.90 2.69
N ARG A 34 9.53 -14.98 2.70
CA ARG A 34 9.36 -13.88 1.71
C ARG A 34 9.21 -14.37 0.26
N LYS A 35 8.71 -15.58 0.06
CA LYS A 35 8.44 -16.18 -1.26
C LYS A 35 7.14 -15.67 -1.90
N VAL A 36 6.23 -15.14 -1.11
CA VAL A 36 4.97 -14.56 -1.61
C VAL A 36 5.24 -13.17 -2.17
N GLN A 37 4.96 -12.98 -3.46
CA GLN A 37 5.04 -11.69 -4.12
C GLN A 37 3.70 -10.96 -4.01
N LYS A 38 3.77 -9.67 -3.74
CA LYS A 38 2.59 -8.81 -3.54
C LYS A 38 2.78 -7.52 -4.31
N THR A 39 1.75 -7.09 -5.02
CA THR A 39 1.71 -5.78 -5.66
C THR A 39 0.55 -4.98 -5.07
N TYR A 40 0.85 -3.76 -4.67
CA TYR A 40 -0.14 -2.80 -4.21
C TYR A 40 -0.17 -1.61 -5.15
N ILE A 41 -1.35 -1.01 -5.30
CA ILE A 41 -1.53 0.28 -5.97
C ILE A 41 -1.90 1.31 -4.91
N ALA A 42 -1.21 2.44 -4.93
CA ALA A 42 -1.49 3.58 -4.07
C ALA A 42 -1.50 4.89 -4.85
N LEU A 43 -2.22 5.88 -4.32
CA LEU A 43 -2.11 7.27 -4.74
C LEU A 43 -1.42 8.04 -3.63
N ALA A 44 -0.26 8.61 -3.91
CA ALA A 44 0.57 9.33 -2.95
C ALA A 44 0.61 10.84 -3.24
N HIS A 45 0.76 11.66 -2.20
CA HIS A 45 0.97 13.09 -2.35
C HIS A 45 2.34 13.43 -2.90
N GLY A 46 2.39 14.45 -3.74
CA GLY A 46 3.63 14.96 -4.32
C GLY A 46 4.07 14.21 -5.59
N LYS A 47 5.12 14.69 -6.20
CA LYS A 47 5.81 14.07 -7.33
C LYS A 47 6.90 13.16 -6.77
N ILE A 48 6.79 11.85 -7.00
CA ILE A 48 7.81 10.88 -6.59
C ILE A 48 8.83 10.72 -7.71
N GLU A 49 10.09 10.89 -7.39
CA GLU A 49 11.26 10.69 -8.26
C GLU A 49 12.36 9.97 -7.47
N PRO A 50 13.15 9.08 -8.10
CA PRO A 50 13.05 8.61 -9.49
C PRO A 50 11.81 7.75 -9.75
N GLN A 51 11.57 7.38 -11.02
CA GLN A 51 10.42 6.58 -11.43
C GLN A 51 10.37 5.18 -10.78
N GLU A 52 11.53 4.65 -10.42
CA GLU A 52 11.68 3.40 -9.69
C GLU A 52 12.61 3.60 -8.50
N GLY A 53 12.37 2.86 -7.44
CA GLY A 53 13.24 2.94 -6.27
C GLY A 53 12.89 1.93 -5.20
N GLU A 54 13.65 2.02 -4.12
CA GLU A 54 13.51 1.14 -2.96
C GLU A 54 13.54 1.98 -1.67
N ILE A 55 12.66 1.64 -0.74
CA ILE A 55 12.63 2.22 0.60
C ILE A 55 13.00 1.10 1.56
N ASP A 56 14.24 1.15 2.06
CA ASP A 56 14.80 0.18 3.00
C ASP A 56 14.98 0.84 4.37
N VAL A 57 13.96 0.76 5.20
CA VAL A 57 13.98 1.31 6.57
C VAL A 57 13.17 0.44 7.52
N ALA A 58 13.68 0.29 8.74
CA ALA A 58 13.03 -0.53 9.76
C ALA A 58 11.74 0.11 10.28
N VAL A 59 10.66 -0.68 10.37
CA VAL A 59 9.35 -0.24 10.85
C VAL A 59 9.06 -0.83 12.23
N GLY A 60 8.68 0.03 13.16
CA GLY A 60 8.31 -0.35 14.53
C GLY A 60 7.09 0.41 15.04
N ARG A 61 6.50 -0.08 16.12
CA ARG A 61 5.40 0.60 16.82
C ARG A 61 5.98 1.78 17.61
N LEU A 62 5.39 2.98 17.44
CA LEU A 62 5.86 4.17 18.16
C LEU A 62 5.59 4.04 19.66
N PRO A 63 6.61 4.19 20.54
CA PRO A 63 6.43 4.08 21.99
C PRO A 63 5.43 5.09 22.56
N TRP A 64 5.46 6.31 22.05
CA TRP A 64 4.61 7.43 22.50
C TRP A 64 3.22 7.45 21.84
N ASN A 65 2.99 6.62 20.79
CA ASN A 65 1.68 6.50 20.17
C ASN A 65 1.46 5.09 19.65
N ARG A 66 0.95 4.21 20.52
CA ARG A 66 0.76 2.78 20.23
C ARG A 66 -0.23 2.46 19.07
N LYS A 67 -0.99 3.45 18.59
CA LYS A 67 -1.85 3.30 17.40
C LYS A 67 -1.09 3.52 16.08
N ARG A 68 0.14 4.06 16.15
CA ARG A 68 0.97 4.38 14.98
C ARG A 68 2.23 3.53 14.94
N PHE A 69 2.70 3.33 13.73
CA PHE A 69 4.01 2.77 13.43
C PHE A 69 4.86 3.87 12.78
N GLY A 70 6.16 3.72 12.81
CA GLY A 70 7.09 4.66 12.21
C GLY A 70 8.44 4.00 11.95
N VAL A 71 9.34 4.76 11.31
CA VAL A 71 10.73 4.35 11.16
C VAL A 71 11.42 4.50 12.50
N LEU A 72 11.99 3.42 13.01
CA LEU A 72 12.65 3.36 14.31
C LEU A 72 13.95 2.55 14.25
N SER A 73 15.00 3.05 14.88
CA SER A 73 16.17 2.25 15.24
C SER A 73 15.71 1.12 16.18
N GLY A 74 15.97 -0.14 15.80
CA GLY A 74 15.45 -1.32 16.51
C GLY A 74 14.04 -1.76 16.09
N GLY A 75 13.44 -1.11 15.09
CA GLY A 75 12.28 -1.62 14.38
C GLY A 75 12.59 -2.92 13.63
N ARG A 76 11.59 -3.52 13.01
CA ARG A 76 11.79 -4.72 12.18
C ARG A 76 12.17 -4.31 10.76
N GLU A 77 13.23 -4.88 10.23
CA GLU A 77 13.66 -4.70 8.83
C GLU A 77 12.49 -4.81 7.88
N SER A 78 12.39 -3.86 6.97
CA SER A 78 11.35 -3.82 5.97
C SER A 78 11.80 -3.08 4.72
N VAL A 79 11.51 -3.68 3.57
CA VAL A 79 11.86 -3.16 2.26
C VAL A 79 10.61 -3.08 1.41
N THR A 80 10.43 -1.95 0.73
CA THR A 80 9.36 -1.74 -0.25
C THR A 80 9.97 -1.16 -1.52
N GLN A 81 9.95 -1.92 -2.61
CA GLN A 81 10.26 -1.41 -3.94
C GLN A 81 9.03 -0.72 -4.52
N TYR A 82 9.25 0.24 -5.43
CA TYR A 82 8.16 0.93 -6.09
C TYR A 82 8.45 1.26 -7.55
N HIS A 83 7.36 1.45 -8.31
CA HIS A 83 7.38 1.94 -9.68
C HIS A 83 6.26 2.98 -9.85
N VAL A 84 6.62 4.18 -10.34
CA VAL A 84 5.67 5.27 -10.61
C VAL A 84 4.93 4.99 -11.91
N LEU A 85 3.60 4.88 -11.84
CA LEU A 85 2.74 4.65 -13.01
C LEU A 85 2.40 5.96 -13.72
N SER A 86 2.03 6.99 -12.95
CA SER A 86 1.71 8.30 -13.50
C SER A 86 1.80 9.39 -12.43
N ILE A 87 2.04 10.63 -12.87
CA ILE A 87 2.00 11.81 -12.03
C ILE A 87 0.87 12.71 -12.52
N MET A 88 -0.05 13.02 -11.63
CA MET A 88 -1.20 13.86 -11.89
C MET A 88 -1.08 15.15 -11.10
N TYR A 89 -1.63 16.24 -11.63
CA TYR A 89 -1.64 17.53 -10.93
C TYR A 89 -3.08 17.97 -10.71
N TYR A 90 -3.39 18.55 -9.58
CA TYR A 90 -4.70 19.11 -9.29
C TYR A 90 -4.57 20.49 -8.63
N VAL A 91 -5.58 21.33 -8.80
CA VAL A 91 -5.60 22.66 -8.21
C VAL A 91 -6.33 22.58 -6.85
N SER A 92 -5.69 23.07 -5.81
CA SER A 92 -6.26 23.16 -4.47
C SER A 92 -6.10 24.58 -3.95
N GLY A 93 -7.16 25.38 -4.07
CA GLY A 93 -7.08 26.83 -3.94
C GLY A 93 -6.22 27.42 -5.08
N GLU A 94 -5.28 28.28 -4.76
CA GLU A 94 -4.36 28.89 -5.74
C GLU A 94 -3.12 28.03 -6.06
N ARG A 95 -3.01 26.83 -5.48
CA ARG A 95 -1.82 25.99 -5.60
C ARG A 95 -2.04 24.76 -6.45
N LYS A 96 -1.16 24.57 -7.43
CA LYS A 96 -1.03 23.29 -8.16
C LYS A 96 -0.32 22.28 -7.27
N LYS A 97 -0.94 21.12 -7.05
CA LYS A 97 -0.40 20.01 -6.26
C LYS A 97 -0.26 18.77 -7.14
N ALA A 98 0.76 17.97 -6.87
CA ALA A 98 0.98 16.70 -7.55
C ALA A 98 0.41 15.55 -6.71
N LEU A 99 -0.06 14.52 -7.42
CA LEU A 99 -0.34 13.18 -6.90
C LEU A 99 0.37 12.17 -7.80
N THR A 100 0.96 11.16 -7.20
CA THR A 100 1.64 10.08 -7.91
C THR A 100 0.84 8.79 -7.72
N LEU A 101 0.40 8.20 -8.83
CA LEU A 101 -0.10 6.82 -8.85
C LEU A 101 1.10 5.89 -8.93
N ILE A 102 1.20 4.94 -8.00
CA ILE A 102 2.41 4.16 -7.77
C ILE A 102 2.08 2.68 -7.49
N GLU A 103 2.83 1.79 -8.09
CA GLU A 103 2.90 0.39 -7.68
C GLU A 103 3.96 0.18 -6.61
N LEU A 104 3.66 -0.70 -5.64
CA LEU A 104 4.53 -0.99 -4.51
C LEU A 104 4.65 -2.50 -4.31
N TYR A 105 5.89 -2.95 -4.08
CA TYR A 105 6.26 -4.36 -3.97
C TYR A 105 6.93 -4.62 -2.61
N PRO A 106 6.14 -4.73 -1.51
CA PRO A 106 6.70 -4.94 -0.18
C PRO A 106 7.28 -6.34 -0.04
N LYS A 107 8.58 -6.44 0.25
CA LYS A 107 9.31 -7.70 0.49
C LYS A 107 8.98 -8.30 1.86
N SER A 108 8.42 -7.52 2.76
CA SER A 108 7.93 -7.94 4.08
C SER A 108 6.47 -7.54 4.26
N GLY A 109 5.88 -7.81 5.43
CA GLY A 109 4.46 -7.49 5.72
C GLY A 109 4.32 -6.88 7.12
N ARG A 110 5.09 -5.82 7.44
CA ARG A 110 4.96 -5.13 8.73
C ARG A 110 3.68 -4.30 8.74
N THR A 111 3.10 -4.14 9.93
CA THR A 111 1.90 -3.32 10.10
C THR A 111 2.15 -1.91 9.58
N HIS A 112 1.25 -1.43 8.72
CA HIS A 112 1.31 -0.12 8.06
C HIS A 112 2.59 0.13 7.22
N GLN A 113 3.34 -0.91 6.83
CA GLN A 113 4.65 -0.77 6.17
C GLN A 113 4.63 0.23 5.02
N ILE A 114 3.79 0.01 4.01
CA ILE A 114 3.70 0.87 2.82
C ILE A 114 3.38 2.32 3.21
N ARG A 115 2.45 2.51 4.14
CA ARG A 115 2.00 3.82 4.60
C ARG A 115 3.12 4.58 5.34
N VAL A 116 3.88 3.88 6.19
CA VAL A 116 5.05 4.41 6.90
C VAL A 116 6.18 4.73 5.92
N HIS A 117 6.46 3.83 4.97
CA HIS A 117 7.51 4.02 3.98
C HIS A 117 7.25 5.24 3.09
N LEU A 118 6.03 5.37 2.54
CA LEU A 118 5.68 6.54 1.73
C LEU A 118 5.68 7.84 2.55
N GLN A 119 5.24 7.80 3.79
CA GLN A 119 5.33 8.96 4.68
C GLN A 119 6.79 9.31 5.02
N TYR A 120 7.67 8.32 5.19
CA TYR A 120 9.09 8.52 5.47
C TYR A 120 9.81 9.28 4.33
N ILE A 121 9.48 8.95 3.08
CA ILE A 121 9.99 9.69 1.90
C ILE A 121 9.18 10.96 1.58
N HIS A 122 8.35 11.46 2.53
CA HIS A 122 7.54 12.67 2.42
C HIS A 122 6.40 12.62 1.39
N HIS A 123 6.00 11.44 0.95
CA HIS A 123 4.91 11.20 0.01
C HIS A 123 3.78 10.34 0.62
N PRO A 124 3.09 10.83 1.67
CA PRO A 124 2.05 10.04 2.34
C PRO A 124 0.91 9.69 1.39
N ILE A 125 0.24 8.56 1.65
CA ILE A 125 -0.89 8.10 0.84
C ILE A 125 -2.07 9.07 0.95
N PHE A 126 -2.78 9.27 -0.15
CA PHE A 126 -3.98 10.10 -0.23
C PHE A 126 -5.06 9.58 0.73
N ALA A 127 -5.70 10.50 1.45
CA ALA A 127 -6.74 10.24 2.44
C ALA A 127 -6.32 9.36 3.64
N ASP A 128 -5.00 9.23 3.92
CA ASP A 128 -4.52 8.49 5.07
C ASP A 128 -4.67 9.31 6.37
N PRO A 129 -5.57 8.91 7.30
CA PRO A 129 -5.84 9.68 8.52
C PRO A 129 -4.72 9.62 9.55
N LEU A 130 -3.81 8.62 9.45
CA LEU A 130 -2.72 8.45 10.39
C LEU A 130 -1.41 9.08 9.91
N TYR A 131 -1.13 9.04 8.61
CA TYR A 131 0.16 9.40 8.04
C TYR A 131 0.11 10.61 7.10
N GLY A 132 -1.07 10.98 6.57
CA GLY A 132 -1.25 12.11 5.63
C GLY A 132 -1.18 13.50 6.24
N GLY A 133 -1.05 13.60 7.58
CA GLY A 133 -1.14 14.88 8.30
C GLY A 133 -2.59 15.35 8.51
N ARG A 134 -2.86 15.96 9.67
CA ARG A 134 -4.24 16.26 10.13
C ARG A 134 -5.06 17.12 9.14
N LYS A 135 -4.48 18.20 8.62
CA LYS A 135 -5.17 19.13 7.70
C LYS A 135 -5.35 18.50 6.33
N THR A 136 -4.30 17.89 5.79
CA THR A 136 -4.28 17.26 4.46
C THR A 136 -5.28 16.12 4.41
N SER A 137 -5.17 15.14 5.31
CA SER A 137 -6.08 14.00 5.32
C SER A 137 -7.53 14.36 5.54
N ARG A 138 -7.83 15.41 6.36
CA ARG A 138 -9.20 15.90 6.52
C ARG A 138 -9.77 16.48 5.21
N ASN A 139 -8.96 17.15 4.41
CA ASN A 139 -9.39 17.66 3.11
C ASN A 139 -9.54 16.54 2.08
N ASP A 140 -8.58 15.62 2.03
CA ASP A 140 -8.64 14.46 1.13
C ASP A 140 -9.89 13.62 1.39
N ARG A 141 -10.25 13.42 2.66
CA ARG A 141 -11.40 12.60 3.06
C ARG A 141 -12.76 13.23 2.77
N LYS A 142 -12.80 14.49 2.32
CA LYS A 142 -13.98 15.07 1.69
C LYS A 142 -14.18 14.59 0.26
N LEU A 143 -13.10 14.14 -0.40
CA LEU A 143 -13.08 13.68 -1.78
C LEU A 143 -13.11 12.15 -1.88
N LEU A 144 -12.41 11.47 -0.97
CA LEU A 144 -12.34 10.02 -0.89
C LEU A 144 -12.41 9.58 0.57
N SER A 145 -13.41 8.79 0.94
CA SER A 145 -13.73 8.44 2.33
C SER A 145 -12.72 7.47 2.98
N ARG A 146 -11.82 6.87 2.20
CA ARG A 146 -10.87 5.83 2.60
C ARG A 146 -9.45 6.09 2.09
N VAL A 147 -8.46 5.40 2.66
CA VAL A 147 -7.07 5.42 2.17
C VAL A 147 -7.02 4.87 0.74
N PHE A 148 -6.32 5.57 -0.16
CA PHE A 148 -6.12 5.08 -1.53
C PHE A 148 -4.99 4.04 -1.55
N LEU A 149 -5.28 2.84 -1.07
CA LEU A 149 -4.37 1.70 -1.04
C LEU A 149 -5.11 0.40 -1.37
N HIS A 150 -4.58 -0.36 -2.32
CA HIS A 150 -5.21 -1.57 -2.84
C HIS A 150 -4.19 -2.68 -3.07
N ALA A 151 -4.44 -3.87 -2.52
CA ALA A 151 -3.67 -5.08 -2.76
C ALA A 151 -4.10 -5.69 -4.10
N ALA A 152 -3.44 -5.26 -5.19
CA ALA A 152 -3.87 -5.53 -6.56
C ALA A 152 -3.48 -6.92 -7.06
N LYS A 153 -2.32 -7.45 -6.59
CA LYS A 153 -1.83 -8.75 -7.08
C LYS A 153 -1.12 -9.51 -5.97
N ILE A 154 -1.29 -10.83 -5.98
CA ILE A 154 -0.54 -11.74 -5.14
C ILE A 154 -0.13 -12.97 -5.94
N SER A 155 1.13 -13.41 -5.76
CA SER A 155 1.65 -14.62 -6.39
C SER A 155 2.34 -15.49 -5.34
N PHE A 156 2.07 -16.77 -5.36
CA PHE A 156 2.61 -17.75 -4.41
C PHE A 156 2.59 -19.15 -5.00
N THR A 157 3.31 -20.09 -4.38
CA THR A 157 3.29 -21.49 -4.77
C THR A 157 2.07 -22.18 -4.14
N HIS A 158 1.24 -22.80 -4.96
CA HIS A 158 0.03 -23.49 -4.49
C HIS A 158 0.39 -24.67 -3.58
N PRO A 159 -0.10 -24.76 -2.33
CA PRO A 159 0.35 -25.73 -1.32
C PRO A 159 0.27 -27.18 -1.73
N ARG A 160 -0.70 -27.56 -2.58
CA ARG A 160 -0.93 -28.94 -3.00
C ARG A 160 -0.29 -29.29 -4.33
N THR A 161 -0.30 -28.37 -5.28
CA THR A 161 0.17 -28.66 -6.65
C THR A 161 1.60 -28.21 -6.92
N ASN A 162 2.21 -27.46 -6.02
CA ASN A 162 3.54 -26.83 -6.14
C ASN A 162 3.71 -25.95 -7.40
N LYS A 163 2.62 -25.53 -8.04
CA LYS A 163 2.66 -24.61 -9.17
C LYS A 163 2.60 -23.17 -8.68
N LEU A 164 3.35 -22.29 -9.32
CA LEU A 164 3.23 -20.86 -9.10
C LEU A 164 1.87 -20.40 -9.65
N ILE A 165 1.10 -19.73 -8.80
CA ILE A 165 -0.20 -19.16 -9.15
C ILE A 165 -0.24 -17.68 -8.79
N SER A 166 -1.01 -16.92 -9.57
CA SER A 166 -1.20 -15.49 -9.37
C SER A 166 -2.68 -15.16 -9.40
N PHE A 167 -3.07 -14.21 -8.54
CA PHE A 167 -4.41 -13.62 -8.53
C PHE A 167 -4.28 -12.11 -8.66
N GLU A 168 -5.22 -11.50 -9.39
CA GLU A 168 -5.31 -10.06 -9.56
C GLU A 168 -6.69 -9.57 -9.13
N SER A 169 -6.76 -8.37 -8.58
CA SER A 169 -7.97 -7.66 -8.19
C SER A 169 -7.94 -6.29 -8.80
N GLN A 170 -8.98 -5.95 -9.55
CA GLN A 170 -9.18 -4.61 -10.08
C GLN A 170 -9.40 -3.61 -8.95
N LEU A 171 -9.04 -2.35 -9.17
CA LEU A 171 -9.38 -1.27 -8.26
C LEU A 171 -10.89 -1.29 -7.99
N PRO A 172 -11.33 -1.18 -6.72
CA PRO A 172 -12.74 -1.07 -6.42
C PRO A 172 -13.33 0.20 -7.07
N ALA A 173 -14.60 0.14 -7.43
CA ALA A 173 -15.28 1.19 -8.19
C ALA A 173 -15.08 2.60 -7.60
N GLU A 174 -15.04 2.73 -6.28
CA GLU A 174 -14.80 4.01 -5.59
C GLU A 174 -13.41 4.59 -5.92
N LEU A 175 -12.36 3.77 -5.88
CA LEU A 175 -10.99 4.22 -6.18
C LEU A 175 -10.82 4.49 -7.68
N ASN A 176 -11.41 3.64 -8.53
CA ASN A 176 -11.34 3.81 -9.98
C ASN A 176 -12.05 5.10 -10.41
N LYS A 177 -13.27 5.34 -9.94
CA LYS A 177 -14.02 6.57 -10.20
C LYS A 177 -13.27 7.81 -9.74
N PHE A 178 -12.60 7.74 -8.60
CA PHE A 178 -11.78 8.85 -8.11
C PHE A 178 -10.61 9.15 -9.05
N LEU A 179 -9.91 8.13 -9.58
CA LEU A 179 -8.87 8.32 -10.60
C LEU A 179 -9.41 8.90 -11.89
N GLU A 180 -10.56 8.44 -12.37
CA GLU A 180 -11.22 8.97 -13.58
C GLU A 180 -11.54 10.45 -13.44
N ILE A 181 -12.06 10.88 -12.29
CA ILE A 181 -12.31 12.29 -11.97
C ILE A 181 -10.99 13.07 -11.99
N LEU A 182 -9.96 12.58 -11.31
CA LEU A 182 -8.64 13.24 -11.36
C LEU A 182 -8.14 13.35 -12.79
N MET A 183 -8.17 12.28 -13.58
CA MET A 183 -7.71 12.29 -14.98
C MET A 183 -8.52 13.21 -15.88
N SER A 184 -9.83 13.34 -15.65
CA SER A 184 -10.69 14.25 -16.45
C SER A 184 -10.38 15.71 -16.19
N LEU A 185 -9.97 16.07 -14.99
CA LEU A 185 -9.56 17.42 -14.62
C LEU A 185 -8.22 17.85 -15.26
N PHE A 186 -7.48 16.90 -15.87
CA PHE A 186 -6.14 17.12 -16.43
C PHE A 186 -6.04 16.99 -17.96
N LYS A 187 -7.17 16.77 -18.65
CA LYS A 187 -7.22 16.81 -20.11
C LYS A 187 -7.44 18.22 -20.68
N GLY A 188 -7.31 19.24 -19.84
CA GLY A 188 -7.36 20.66 -20.20
C GLY A 188 -6.01 21.36 -20.13
#